data_411c7b5b25bbeb529a1e173159abc348
#
_entry.id   411c7b5b25bbeb529a1e173159abc348
#
_cell.length_a   1.000
_cell.length_b   1.000
_cell.length_c   1.000
_cell.angle_alpha   90.00
_cell.angle_beta   90.00
_cell.angle_gamma   90.00
#
_symmetry.space_group_name_H-M   'P 1'
#
loop_
_entity.id
_entity.type
_entity.pdbx_description
1 polymer ?
#
loop_
_entity_poly.entity_id
_entity_poly.type
_entity_poly.pdbx_seq_one_letter_code
_entity_poly.pdbx_strand_id
1 'polypeptide(L)'
;MLALAAAGALSACTPRPDGPAPAAAQFFADLGRGDTGAAAQLSDLPTDAHAALNEAWSGLQATHLDAKILGSRYTEDTGSVNYRFTWELPKKRTWTYDGVLNLIRDEGKWRVRWVASALHPKLGENQTFELRADPPRRASVNEQSGTEVLVPGSLYHYQLDAAKSGANLMSTARVVADVLHQFDDTLNPQRLAEQASSSNGPMELITLRPSDHDRVAPLLAGLPGVIVTPQADLLPTNDRFAPAIITEVRKAVIDDLDGEAGWRVVSVNKNSSDVDVLTEVAAKPAPSISLTLDRGVQNAAQNAVDGQW
;
A
#
# COMPACT_ATOMS: atom_id res chain seq x y z
N MET A 1 14.92 78.34 32.53
CA MET A 1 14.15 77.97 31.32
C MET A 1 14.34 76.50 31.08
N LEU A 2 13.33 75.70 31.46
CA LEU A 2 13.32 74.22 31.28
C LEU A 2 12.38 73.96 30.15
N ALA A 3 12.89 73.37 29.02
CA ALA A 3 12.04 72.95 27.95
C ALA A 3 11.73 71.44 28.12
N LEU A 4 10.44 71.14 28.35
CA LEU A 4 9.91 69.79 28.44
C LEU A 4 9.63 69.29 27.01
N ALA A 5 10.38 68.33 26.51
CA ALA A 5 10.11 67.65 25.23
C ALA A 5 9.13 66.48 25.52
N ALA A 6 7.90 66.59 25.09
CA ALA A 6 6.91 65.48 25.10
C ALA A 6 7.18 64.60 23.92
N ALA A 7 7.72 63.37 24.15
CA ALA A 7 7.80 62.30 23.18
C ALA A 7 6.43 61.64 23.04
N GLY A 8 5.67 61.95 22.00
CA GLY A 8 4.46 61.24 21.62
C GLY A 8 4.75 59.86 21.07
N ALA A 9 4.41 58.82 21.79
CA ALA A 9 4.43 57.44 21.28
C ALA A 9 3.31 57.28 20.24
N LEU A 10 3.70 57.31 18.95
CA LEU A 10 2.82 56.86 17.86
C LEU A 10 2.72 55.34 17.92
N SER A 11 1.65 54.84 18.59
CA SER A 11 1.22 53.46 18.44
C SER A 11 0.79 53.25 16.99
N ALA A 12 1.68 52.74 16.16
CA ALA A 12 1.30 52.27 14.83
C ALA A 12 0.39 51.09 14.98
N CYS A 13 -0.96 51.29 14.93
CA CYS A 13 -1.91 50.27 14.66
C CYS A 13 -1.62 49.71 13.28
N THR A 14 -0.83 48.64 13.20
CA THR A 14 -0.78 47.81 11.99
C THR A 14 -2.17 47.28 11.75
N PRO A 15 -2.86 47.60 10.64
CA PRO A 15 -4.17 47.04 10.35
C PRO A 15 -4.03 45.51 10.31
N ARG A 16 -4.82 44.79 11.10
CA ARG A 16 -4.93 43.33 10.93
C ARG A 16 -5.34 43.09 9.48
N PRO A 17 -4.67 42.16 8.77
CA PRO A 17 -5.11 41.84 7.41
C PRO A 17 -6.54 41.35 7.48
N ASP A 18 -7.47 42.09 6.86
CA ASP A 18 -8.92 41.83 6.92
C ASP A 18 -9.38 40.70 5.99
N GLY A 19 -8.43 40.03 5.31
CA GLY A 19 -8.66 38.96 4.35
C GLY A 19 -8.70 37.56 4.94
N PRO A 20 -9.00 36.55 4.12
CA PRO A 20 -9.14 35.15 4.54
C PRO A 20 -7.80 34.44 4.83
N ALA A 21 -6.67 35.02 4.39
CA ALA A 21 -5.36 34.36 4.49
C ALA A 21 -4.94 34.01 5.93
N PRO A 22 -5.17 34.84 6.97
CA PRO A 22 -4.83 34.45 8.35
C PRO A 22 -5.65 33.27 8.87
N ALA A 23 -6.94 33.17 8.51
CA ALA A 23 -7.79 32.03 8.90
C ALA A 23 -7.36 30.76 8.18
N ALA A 24 -7.05 30.85 6.89
CA ALA A 24 -6.47 29.74 6.13
C ALA A 24 -5.11 29.28 6.68
N ALA A 25 -4.25 30.23 7.06
CA ALA A 25 -2.95 29.91 7.64
C ALA A 25 -3.08 29.16 8.98
N GLN A 26 -4.04 29.55 9.82
CA GLN A 26 -4.33 28.84 11.06
C GLN A 26 -4.87 27.42 10.78
N PHE A 27 -5.83 27.29 9.86
CA PHE A 27 -6.36 25.99 9.43
C PHE A 27 -5.25 25.06 8.93
N PHE A 28 -4.34 25.56 8.08
CA PHE A 28 -3.21 24.80 7.57
C PHE A 28 -2.19 24.45 8.64
N ALA A 29 -1.94 25.37 9.59
CA ALA A 29 -1.01 25.09 10.69
C ALA A 29 -1.53 23.99 11.61
N ASP A 30 -2.84 23.96 11.92
CA ASP A 30 -3.46 22.92 12.72
C ASP A 30 -3.46 21.59 11.96
N LEU A 31 -3.86 21.61 10.69
CA LEU A 31 -3.86 20.43 9.82
C LEU A 31 -2.44 19.88 9.65
N GLY A 32 -1.43 20.76 9.46
CA GLY A 32 -0.02 20.36 9.28
C GLY A 32 0.56 19.63 10.48
N ARG A 33 0.04 19.89 11.69
CA ARG A 33 0.42 19.18 12.92
C ARG A 33 -0.38 17.88 13.14
N GLY A 34 -1.31 17.56 12.25
CA GLY A 34 -2.22 16.43 12.43
C GLY A 34 -3.36 16.71 13.41
N ASP A 35 -3.54 17.96 13.85
CA ASP A 35 -4.67 18.35 14.70
C ASP A 35 -5.89 18.60 13.84
N THR A 36 -6.47 17.50 13.34
CA THR A 36 -7.66 17.53 12.49
C THR A 36 -8.88 18.11 13.20
N GLY A 37 -8.94 17.96 14.53
CA GLY A 37 -10.00 18.52 15.35
C GLY A 37 -9.92 20.05 15.41
N ALA A 38 -8.75 20.62 15.72
CA ALA A 38 -8.57 22.06 15.74
C ALA A 38 -8.77 22.69 14.37
N ALA A 39 -8.24 22.07 13.30
CA ALA A 39 -8.46 22.52 11.94
C ALA A 39 -9.96 22.55 11.58
N ALA A 40 -10.69 21.49 11.89
CA ALA A 40 -12.13 21.37 11.59
C ALA A 40 -12.98 22.46 12.27
N GLN A 41 -12.62 22.90 13.48
CA GLN A 41 -13.32 23.97 14.19
C GLN A 41 -13.25 25.32 13.46
N LEU A 42 -12.33 25.48 12.54
CA LEU A 42 -12.21 26.68 11.70
C LEU A 42 -13.09 26.63 10.44
N SER A 43 -13.87 25.57 10.25
CA SER A 43 -14.80 25.42 9.13
C SER A 43 -16.26 25.75 9.50
N ASP A 44 -17.10 25.85 8.49
CA ASP A 44 -18.56 26.00 8.62
C ASP A 44 -19.27 24.68 8.96
N LEU A 45 -18.63 23.53 8.69
CA LEU A 45 -19.11 22.17 8.97
C LEU A 45 -18.10 21.37 9.78
N PRO A 46 -17.86 21.67 11.08
CA PRO A 46 -16.77 21.08 11.86
C PRO A 46 -16.81 19.55 11.98
N THR A 47 -18.00 18.97 12.09
CA THR A 47 -18.15 17.51 12.23
C THR A 47 -17.73 16.77 10.95
N ASP A 48 -18.21 17.23 9.80
CA ASP A 48 -17.92 16.62 8.51
C ASP A 48 -16.46 16.86 8.13
N ALA A 49 -15.95 18.08 8.38
CA ALA A 49 -14.56 18.41 8.18
C ALA A 49 -13.63 17.51 9.01
N HIS A 50 -13.93 17.32 10.31
CA HIS A 50 -13.11 16.47 11.18
C HIS A 50 -13.06 15.03 10.69
N ALA A 51 -14.21 14.45 10.34
CA ALA A 51 -14.26 13.08 9.83
C ALA A 51 -13.39 12.92 8.57
N ALA A 52 -13.59 13.80 7.57
CA ALA A 52 -12.87 13.72 6.30
C ALA A 52 -11.37 14.03 6.45
N LEU A 53 -10.98 14.99 7.29
CA LEU A 53 -9.57 15.29 7.58
C LEU A 53 -8.87 14.10 8.24
N ASN A 54 -9.54 13.45 9.19
CA ASN A 54 -9.01 12.30 9.90
C ASN A 54 -8.87 11.08 8.97
N GLU A 55 -9.87 10.84 8.11
CA GLU A 55 -9.81 9.79 7.08
C GLU A 55 -8.68 10.06 6.08
N ALA A 56 -8.47 11.30 5.67
CA ALA A 56 -7.38 11.66 4.77
C ALA A 56 -5.99 11.39 5.38
N TRP A 57 -5.79 11.76 6.64
CA TRP A 57 -4.54 11.49 7.37
C TRP A 57 -4.27 9.99 7.51
N SER A 58 -5.29 9.23 7.93
CA SER A 58 -5.15 7.79 8.14
C SER A 58 -4.97 7.03 6.82
N GLY A 59 -5.72 7.37 5.78
CA GLY A 59 -5.63 6.72 4.47
C GLY A 59 -4.30 7.00 3.75
N LEU A 60 -3.72 8.17 3.94
CA LEU A 60 -2.37 8.50 3.49
C LEU A 60 -1.28 7.92 4.39
N GLN A 61 -1.61 7.51 5.62
CA GLN A 61 -0.63 7.18 6.67
C GLN A 61 0.38 8.34 6.86
N ALA A 62 -0.11 9.58 6.71
CA ALA A 62 0.73 10.76 6.67
C ALA A 62 1.48 10.98 7.98
N THR A 63 2.71 11.47 7.89
CA THR A 63 3.54 11.81 9.06
C THR A 63 3.63 13.31 9.27
N HIS A 64 3.50 14.09 8.18
CA HIS A 64 3.52 15.54 8.21
C HIS A 64 2.84 16.12 6.97
N LEU A 65 2.34 17.36 7.09
CA LEU A 65 1.86 18.15 5.96
C LEU A 65 2.46 19.55 6.04
N ASP A 66 3.23 19.92 5.03
CA ASP A 66 3.62 21.32 4.80
C ASP A 66 2.58 22.00 3.89
N ALA A 67 2.10 23.15 4.31
CA ALA A 67 1.09 23.93 3.61
C ALA A 67 1.56 25.35 3.35
N LYS A 68 1.70 25.72 2.08
CA LYS A 68 2.15 27.05 1.65
C LYS A 68 1.01 27.81 0.98
N ILE A 69 0.73 29.03 1.45
CA ILE A 69 -0.20 29.95 0.79
C ILE A 69 0.51 30.56 -0.41
N LEU A 70 -0.11 30.44 -1.58
CA LEU A 70 0.39 31.00 -2.85
C LEU A 70 -0.24 32.37 -3.18
N GLY A 71 -1.43 32.64 -2.65
CA GLY A 71 -2.14 33.89 -2.85
C GLY A 71 -3.56 33.83 -2.31
N SER A 72 -4.18 34.97 -2.14
CA SER A 72 -5.57 35.07 -1.69
C SER A 72 -6.33 36.16 -2.43
N ARG A 73 -7.63 35.97 -2.60
CA ARG A 73 -8.59 36.96 -3.12
C ARG A 73 -9.83 36.91 -2.24
N TYR A 74 -10.50 38.03 -2.09
CA TYR A 74 -11.74 38.07 -1.33
C TYR A 74 -12.61 39.25 -1.77
N THR A 75 -13.89 39.09 -1.51
CA THR A 75 -14.92 40.12 -1.50
C THR A 75 -15.33 40.37 -0.06
N GLU A 76 -16.46 41.07 0.16
CA GLU A 76 -16.93 41.36 1.51
C GLU A 76 -17.16 40.10 2.34
N ASP A 77 -17.87 39.09 1.78
CA ASP A 77 -18.32 37.91 2.52
C ASP A 77 -17.71 36.58 2.04
N THR A 78 -16.98 36.57 0.93
CA THR A 78 -16.38 35.36 0.38
C THR A 78 -14.90 35.55 0.04
N GLY A 79 -14.11 34.50 0.22
CA GLY A 79 -12.69 34.51 -0.10
C GLY A 79 -12.21 33.18 -0.64
N SER A 80 -11.08 33.22 -1.33
CA SER A 80 -10.36 32.03 -1.77
C SER A 80 -8.87 32.19 -1.50
N VAL A 81 -8.23 31.11 -1.10
CA VAL A 81 -6.80 31.02 -0.83
C VAL A 81 -6.22 29.89 -1.68
N ASN A 82 -5.33 30.25 -2.59
CA ASN A 82 -4.56 29.26 -3.33
C ASN A 82 -3.46 28.73 -2.43
N TYR A 83 -3.30 27.45 -2.38
CA TYR A 83 -2.30 26.78 -1.53
C TYR A 83 -1.54 25.71 -2.28
N ARG A 84 -0.39 25.35 -1.74
CA ARG A 84 0.37 24.16 -2.08
C ARG A 84 0.49 23.28 -0.85
N PHE A 85 0.06 22.03 -0.97
CA PHE A 85 0.30 21.01 0.02
C PHE A 85 1.44 20.11 -0.39
N THR A 86 2.27 19.74 0.60
CA THR A 86 3.31 18.72 0.48
C THR A 86 3.14 17.76 1.64
N TRP A 87 2.60 16.60 1.35
CA TRP A 87 2.44 15.51 2.30
C TRP A 87 3.73 14.72 2.43
N GLU A 88 4.13 14.44 3.67
CA GLU A 88 5.15 13.45 3.98
C GLU A 88 4.48 12.13 4.31
N LEU A 89 4.82 11.09 3.54
CA LEU A 89 4.25 9.75 3.61
C LEU A 89 5.31 8.75 4.08
N PRO A 90 4.91 7.54 4.53
CA PRO A 90 5.87 6.51 4.98
C PRO A 90 6.97 6.24 3.96
N LYS A 91 8.13 5.80 4.44
CA LYS A 91 9.33 5.51 3.63
C LYS A 91 9.89 6.73 2.88
N LYS A 92 9.78 7.94 3.47
CA LYS A 92 10.28 9.21 2.91
C LYS A 92 9.66 9.57 1.55
N ARG A 93 8.44 9.15 1.29
CA ARG A 93 7.68 9.54 0.11
C ARG A 93 7.10 10.92 0.31
N THR A 94 6.98 11.68 -0.77
CA THR A 94 6.35 13.01 -0.74
C THR A 94 5.35 13.15 -1.86
N TRP A 95 4.23 13.80 -1.56
CA TRP A 95 3.19 14.10 -2.55
C TRP A 95 2.86 15.58 -2.48
N THR A 96 3.03 16.29 -3.59
CA THR A 96 2.82 17.75 -3.67
C THR A 96 1.78 18.06 -4.74
N TYR A 97 0.86 18.97 -4.41
CA TYR A 97 -0.14 19.50 -5.34
C TYR A 97 -0.62 20.88 -4.90
N ASP A 98 -1.24 21.59 -5.83
CA ASP A 98 -1.86 22.88 -5.60
C ASP A 98 -3.38 22.73 -5.49
N GLY A 99 -4.01 23.57 -4.67
CA GLY A 99 -5.44 23.60 -4.47
C GLY A 99 -5.97 24.98 -4.13
N VAL A 100 -7.27 25.04 -3.93
CA VAL A 100 -7.97 26.28 -3.56
C VAL A 100 -8.84 26.01 -2.35
N LEU A 101 -8.64 26.77 -1.28
CA LEU A 101 -9.47 26.78 -0.10
C LEU A 101 -10.45 27.95 -0.20
N ASN A 102 -11.73 27.65 -0.19
CA ASN A 102 -12.77 28.68 -0.16
C ASN A 102 -13.15 29.00 1.30
N LEU A 103 -13.35 30.27 1.58
CA LEU A 103 -13.75 30.76 2.89
C LEU A 103 -14.96 31.66 2.76
N ILE A 104 -15.76 31.69 3.81
CA ILE A 104 -16.91 32.58 3.98
C ILE A 104 -16.72 33.41 5.25
N ARG A 105 -17.32 34.59 5.28
CA ARG A 105 -17.40 35.44 6.49
C ARG A 105 -18.67 35.11 7.23
N ASP A 106 -18.53 34.57 8.41
CA ASP A 106 -19.61 34.20 9.31
C ASP A 106 -19.43 34.95 10.64
N GLU A 107 -20.44 35.73 11.06
CA GLU A 107 -20.38 36.59 12.26
C GLU A 107 -19.12 37.46 12.35
N GLY A 108 -18.69 37.99 11.22
CA GLY A 108 -17.46 38.83 11.12
C GLY A 108 -16.12 38.06 11.15
N LYS A 109 -16.15 36.76 11.18
CA LYS A 109 -14.96 35.89 11.16
C LYS A 109 -14.89 35.06 9.88
N TRP A 110 -13.68 34.89 9.36
CA TRP A 110 -13.44 34.00 8.22
C TRP A 110 -13.47 32.54 8.69
N ARG A 111 -14.30 31.71 8.02
CA ARG A 111 -14.38 30.25 8.21
C ARG A 111 -14.13 29.54 6.89
N VAL A 112 -13.50 28.39 6.94
CA VAL A 112 -13.36 27.52 5.78
C VAL A 112 -14.73 27.00 5.38
N ARG A 113 -15.12 27.24 4.12
CA ARG A 113 -16.30 26.60 3.53
C ARG A 113 -15.93 25.15 3.20
N TRP A 114 -16.44 24.25 4.04
CA TRP A 114 -16.03 22.86 3.93
C TRP A 114 -16.66 22.15 2.74
N VAL A 115 -15.81 21.58 1.89
CA VAL A 115 -16.13 20.64 0.80
C VAL A 115 -14.93 19.71 0.62
N ALA A 116 -15.11 18.50 0.14
CA ALA A 116 -14.02 17.54 -0.04
C ALA A 116 -12.88 18.08 -0.94
N SER A 117 -13.24 18.89 -1.95
CA SER A 117 -12.27 19.54 -2.83
C SER A 117 -11.39 20.59 -2.13
N ALA A 118 -11.67 20.95 -0.87
CA ALA A 118 -10.78 21.75 -0.03
C ALA A 118 -9.48 21.00 0.32
N LEU A 119 -9.52 19.65 0.34
CA LEU A 119 -8.34 18.80 0.52
C LEU A 119 -7.60 18.60 -0.81
N HIS A 120 -8.32 18.29 -1.88
CA HIS A 120 -7.70 18.07 -3.20
C HIS A 120 -8.72 18.35 -4.31
N PRO A 121 -8.33 19.06 -5.40
CA PRO A 121 -9.26 19.47 -6.45
C PRO A 121 -10.08 18.36 -7.11
N LYS A 122 -9.55 17.14 -7.13
CA LYS A 122 -10.20 15.97 -7.71
C LYS A 122 -10.98 15.11 -6.69
N LEU A 123 -11.02 15.51 -5.42
CA LEU A 123 -11.72 14.73 -4.41
C LEU A 123 -13.20 15.07 -4.44
N GLY A 124 -14.04 14.07 -4.71
CA GLY A 124 -15.49 14.20 -4.69
C GLY A 124 -16.08 14.05 -3.28
N GLU A 125 -17.36 14.38 -3.15
CA GLU A 125 -18.09 14.13 -1.90
C GLU A 125 -18.05 12.65 -1.53
N ASN A 126 -17.87 12.35 -0.26
CA ASN A 126 -17.74 10.98 0.27
C ASN A 126 -16.55 10.17 -0.26
N GLN A 127 -15.52 10.84 -0.76
CA GLN A 127 -14.26 10.24 -1.13
C GLN A 127 -13.18 10.62 -0.13
N THR A 128 -12.20 9.72 0.01
CA THR A 128 -11.00 9.94 0.81
C THR A 128 -9.76 9.47 0.03
N PHE A 129 -8.59 9.63 0.61
CA PHE A 129 -7.33 9.17 0.05
C PHE A 129 -6.98 7.78 0.55
N GLU A 130 -6.28 7.03 -0.29
CA GLU A 130 -5.61 5.80 0.11
C GLU A 130 -4.22 5.73 -0.52
N LEU A 131 -3.20 5.51 0.32
CA LEU A 131 -1.83 5.25 -0.12
C LEU A 131 -1.67 3.75 -0.41
N ARG A 132 -1.30 3.41 -1.63
CA ARG A 132 -1.04 2.02 -2.05
C ARG A 132 0.40 1.83 -2.45
N ALA A 133 0.99 0.73 -1.98
CA ALA A 133 2.27 0.27 -2.48
C ALA A 133 2.06 -0.46 -3.81
N ASP A 134 3.00 -0.25 -4.73
CA ASP A 134 3.07 -0.97 -5.99
C ASP A 134 4.37 -1.80 -5.99
N PRO A 135 4.29 -3.09 -5.66
CA PRO A 135 5.48 -3.92 -5.59
C PRO A 135 6.10 -4.07 -6.99
N PRO A 136 7.42 -4.02 -7.11
CA PRO A 136 8.09 -4.22 -8.38
C PRO A 136 7.95 -5.67 -8.80
N ARG A 137 8.02 -5.90 -10.11
CA ARG A 137 8.22 -7.26 -10.61
C ARG A 137 9.64 -7.68 -10.30
N ARG A 138 9.81 -8.85 -9.71
CA ARG A 138 11.12 -9.48 -9.57
C ARG A 138 11.72 -9.71 -10.95
N ALA A 139 13.04 -9.61 -11.04
CA ALA A 139 13.75 -9.96 -12.26
C ALA A 139 13.89 -11.48 -12.40
N SER A 140 14.13 -11.94 -13.62
CA SER A 140 14.48 -13.34 -13.91
C SER A 140 15.99 -13.58 -13.73
N VAL A 141 16.35 -14.87 -13.59
CA VAL A 141 17.73 -15.33 -13.70
C VAL A 141 17.88 -16.05 -15.03
N ASN A 142 18.87 -15.66 -15.79
CA ASN A 142 19.14 -16.17 -17.12
C ASN A 142 20.42 -17.00 -17.13
N GLU A 143 20.48 -18.02 -17.97
CA GLU A 143 21.74 -18.71 -18.29
C GLU A 143 22.55 -17.87 -19.30
N GLN A 144 23.77 -18.33 -19.68
CA GLN A 144 24.75 -17.56 -20.45
C GLN A 144 24.20 -17.03 -21.79
N SER A 145 23.30 -17.75 -22.45
CA SER A 145 22.71 -17.31 -23.74
C SER A 145 21.56 -16.30 -23.58
N GLY A 146 21.15 -15.96 -22.35
CA GLY A 146 20.06 -15.08 -22.05
C GLY A 146 18.70 -15.78 -21.89
N THR A 147 18.66 -17.12 -21.95
CA THR A 147 17.42 -17.87 -21.73
C THR A 147 17.12 -17.95 -20.22
N GLU A 148 15.89 -17.67 -19.84
CA GLU A 148 15.47 -17.72 -18.44
C GLU A 148 15.54 -19.13 -17.85
N VAL A 149 16.12 -19.24 -16.66
CA VAL A 149 16.21 -20.48 -15.87
C VAL A 149 15.41 -20.40 -14.57
N LEU A 150 15.28 -19.19 -14.01
CA LEU A 150 14.37 -18.87 -12.93
C LEU A 150 13.53 -17.67 -13.32
N VAL A 151 12.24 -17.74 -13.10
CA VAL A 151 11.28 -16.67 -13.39
C VAL A 151 10.49 -16.31 -12.14
N PRO A 152 10.10 -15.04 -11.99
CA PRO A 152 9.19 -14.64 -10.94
C PRO A 152 7.89 -15.42 -11.00
N GLY A 153 7.44 -15.90 -9.86
CA GLY A 153 6.17 -16.61 -9.71
C GLY A 153 5.69 -16.56 -8.28
N SER A 154 4.69 -17.37 -7.95
CA SER A 154 4.19 -17.52 -6.60
C SER A 154 4.10 -18.99 -6.23
N LEU A 155 4.44 -19.29 -4.99
CA LEU A 155 4.09 -20.55 -4.35
C LEU A 155 2.82 -20.31 -3.52
N TYR A 156 1.95 -21.30 -3.47
CA TYR A 156 0.67 -21.21 -2.76
C TYR A 156 0.71 -22.12 -1.53
N HIS A 157 0.74 -21.50 -0.36
CA HIS A 157 0.72 -22.18 0.93
C HIS A 157 -0.73 -22.47 1.31
N TYR A 158 -1.07 -23.75 1.38
CA TYR A 158 -2.36 -24.22 1.85
C TYR A 158 -2.28 -24.54 3.33
N GLN A 159 -3.18 -23.99 4.11
CA GLN A 159 -3.25 -24.15 5.55
C GLN A 159 -4.67 -24.53 5.99
N LEU A 160 -4.78 -25.25 7.09
CA LEU A 160 -6.05 -25.60 7.74
C LEU A 160 -6.12 -24.95 9.13
N ASP A 161 -7.12 -24.09 9.32
CA ASP A 161 -7.42 -23.42 10.57
C ASP A 161 -8.63 -24.08 11.24
N ALA A 162 -8.38 -24.81 12.34
CA ALA A 162 -9.43 -25.51 13.08
C ALA A 162 -10.47 -24.53 13.68
N ALA A 163 -10.03 -23.35 14.15
CA ALA A 163 -10.92 -22.37 14.74
C ALA A 163 -11.92 -21.81 13.70
N LYS A 164 -11.45 -21.56 12.47
CA LYS A 164 -12.30 -21.13 11.35
C LYS A 164 -13.15 -22.25 10.76
N SER A 165 -12.69 -23.50 10.86
CA SER A 165 -13.46 -24.68 10.43
C SER A 165 -14.60 -24.98 11.38
N GLY A 166 -14.42 -24.78 12.69
CA GLY A 166 -15.41 -25.06 13.72
C GLY A 166 -15.96 -26.48 13.64
N ALA A 167 -17.30 -26.65 13.65
CA ALA A 167 -17.97 -27.93 13.55
C ALA A 167 -17.73 -28.66 12.20
N ASN A 168 -17.25 -27.98 11.19
CA ASN A 168 -16.98 -28.54 9.86
C ASN A 168 -15.56 -29.10 9.71
N LEU A 169 -14.72 -29.05 10.74
CA LEU A 169 -13.32 -29.44 10.65
C LEU A 169 -13.10 -30.83 10.04
N MET A 170 -13.83 -31.85 10.52
CA MET A 170 -13.68 -33.20 10.01
C MET A 170 -14.16 -33.34 8.55
N SER A 171 -15.23 -32.65 8.16
CA SER A 171 -15.70 -32.65 6.77
C SER A 171 -14.73 -31.92 5.84
N THR A 172 -14.19 -30.77 6.28
CA THR A 172 -13.14 -30.04 5.56
C THR A 172 -11.88 -30.88 5.41
N ALA A 173 -11.40 -31.50 6.49
CA ALA A 173 -10.22 -32.37 6.47
C ALA A 173 -10.35 -33.55 5.49
N ARG A 174 -11.58 -34.11 5.36
CA ARG A 174 -11.85 -35.19 4.40
C ARG A 174 -11.70 -34.69 2.95
N VAL A 175 -12.33 -33.57 2.59
CA VAL A 175 -12.24 -33.00 1.24
C VAL A 175 -10.79 -32.60 0.94
N VAL A 176 -10.10 -31.96 1.89
CA VAL A 176 -8.70 -31.58 1.76
C VAL A 176 -7.81 -32.80 1.49
N ALA A 177 -7.96 -33.88 2.28
CA ALA A 177 -7.20 -35.09 2.07
C ALA A 177 -7.45 -35.71 0.68
N ASP A 178 -8.71 -35.80 0.27
CA ASP A 178 -9.06 -36.37 -1.05
C ASP A 178 -8.49 -35.56 -2.20
N VAL A 179 -8.57 -34.22 -2.16
CA VAL A 179 -8.09 -33.35 -3.23
C VAL A 179 -6.57 -33.33 -3.28
N LEU A 180 -5.90 -33.31 -2.13
CA LEU A 180 -4.43 -33.19 -2.05
C LEU A 180 -3.72 -34.54 -2.09
N HIS A 181 -4.43 -35.66 -2.05
CA HIS A 181 -3.84 -37.04 -2.08
C HIS A 181 -2.92 -37.27 -3.30
N GLN A 182 -3.20 -36.63 -4.42
CA GLN A 182 -2.36 -36.72 -5.62
C GLN A 182 -0.95 -36.13 -5.45
N PHE A 183 -0.73 -35.31 -4.44
CA PHE A 183 0.58 -34.67 -4.12
C PHE A 183 1.20 -35.28 -2.86
N ASP A 184 0.38 -35.71 -1.92
CA ASP A 184 0.81 -36.39 -0.69
C ASP A 184 -0.20 -37.47 -0.33
N ASP A 185 0.13 -38.71 -0.63
CA ASP A 185 -0.69 -39.90 -0.38
C ASP A 185 -0.74 -40.32 1.10
N THR A 186 0.04 -39.64 1.95
CA THR A 186 0.04 -39.89 3.40
C THR A 186 -1.01 -39.07 4.16
N LEU A 187 -1.70 -38.14 3.47
CA LEU A 187 -2.73 -37.31 4.06
C LEU A 187 -3.94 -38.14 4.53
N ASN A 188 -4.19 -38.11 5.84
CA ASN A 188 -5.28 -38.81 6.45
C ASN A 188 -6.23 -37.82 7.11
N PRO A 189 -7.56 -37.87 6.81
CA PRO A 189 -8.53 -36.87 7.32
C PRO A 189 -8.57 -36.76 8.85
N GLN A 190 -8.51 -37.92 9.55
CA GLN A 190 -8.56 -37.93 11.01
C GLN A 190 -7.32 -37.28 11.62
N ARG A 191 -6.14 -37.63 11.10
CA ARG A 191 -4.86 -37.01 11.55
C ARG A 191 -4.79 -35.53 11.24
N LEU A 192 -5.29 -35.09 10.08
CA LEU A 192 -5.35 -33.66 9.74
C LEU A 192 -6.25 -32.90 10.73
N ALA A 193 -7.42 -33.41 11.04
CA ALA A 193 -8.32 -32.77 11.99
C ALA A 193 -7.75 -32.75 13.42
N GLU A 194 -7.09 -33.81 13.87
CA GLU A 194 -6.43 -33.88 15.17
C GLU A 194 -5.26 -32.88 15.27
N GLN A 195 -4.39 -32.85 14.26
CA GLN A 195 -3.24 -31.95 14.21
C GLN A 195 -3.67 -30.48 14.12
N ALA A 196 -4.67 -30.17 13.29
CA ALA A 196 -5.21 -28.82 13.21
C ALA A 196 -5.85 -28.38 14.53
N SER A 197 -6.57 -29.29 15.23
CA SER A 197 -7.18 -28.99 16.53
C SER A 197 -6.15 -28.75 17.64
N SER A 198 -4.99 -29.38 17.56
CA SER A 198 -3.90 -29.24 18.53
C SER A 198 -2.96 -28.08 18.21
N SER A 199 -3.08 -27.48 17.03
CA SER A 199 -2.27 -26.34 16.59
C SER A 199 -2.76 -25.03 17.19
N ASN A 200 -1.84 -24.13 17.57
CA ASN A 200 -2.15 -22.78 18.05
C ASN A 200 -2.38 -21.78 16.90
N GLY A 201 -2.94 -22.23 15.79
CA GLY A 201 -3.18 -21.40 14.61
C GLY A 201 -3.32 -22.25 13.35
N PRO A 202 -3.32 -21.62 12.16
CA PRO A 202 -3.38 -22.35 10.91
C PRO A 202 -2.22 -23.34 10.78
N MET A 203 -2.54 -24.60 10.48
CA MET A 203 -1.57 -25.68 10.26
C MET A 203 -1.23 -25.74 8.77
N GLU A 204 0.06 -25.78 8.43
CA GLU A 204 0.50 -25.98 7.06
C GLU A 204 0.11 -27.36 6.55
N LEU A 205 -0.47 -27.42 5.36
CA LEU A 205 -0.85 -28.64 4.66
C LEU A 205 0.16 -28.98 3.58
N ILE A 206 0.30 -28.10 2.60
CA ILE A 206 1.16 -28.28 1.44
C ILE A 206 1.46 -26.94 0.79
N THR A 207 2.59 -26.87 0.09
CA THR A 207 2.94 -25.75 -0.77
C THR A 207 2.89 -26.18 -2.24
N LEU A 208 2.09 -25.50 -3.04
CA LEU A 208 1.85 -25.84 -4.43
C LEU A 208 2.40 -24.77 -5.38
N ARG A 209 2.85 -25.20 -6.56
CA ARG A 209 3.20 -24.34 -7.69
C ARG A 209 1.94 -23.84 -8.41
N PRO A 210 2.03 -22.79 -9.24
CA PRO A 210 0.86 -22.23 -9.93
C PRO A 210 0.02 -23.25 -10.67
N SER A 211 0.64 -24.13 -11.46
CA SER A 211 -0.06 -25.15 -12.26
C SER A 211 -0.84 -26.15 -11.40
N ASP A 212 -0.32 -26.47 -10.22
CA ASP A 212 -0.95 -27.39 -9.28
C ASP A 212 -2.04 -26.69 -8.49
N HIS A 213 -1.78 -25.46 -8.08
CA HIS A 213 -2.76 -24.57 -7.46
C HIS A 213 -4.01 -24.41 -8.36
N ASP A 214 -3.82 -24.07 -9.64
CA ASP A 214 -4.91 -23.83 -10.57
C ASP A 214 -5.85 -25.06 -10.72
N ARG A 215 -5.30 -26.27 -10.56
CA ARG A 215 -6.10 -27.52 -10.60
C ARG A 215 -6.92 -27.75 -9.33
N VAL A 216 -6.39 -27.39 -8.15
CA VAL A 216 -7.04 -27.74 -6.87
C VAL A 216 -7.78 -26.57 -6.25
N ALA A 217 -7.44 -25.32 -6.55
CA ALA A 217 -8.06 -24.14 -5.96
C ALA A 217 -9.60 -24.13 -6.10
N PRO A 218 -10.18 -24.45 -7.28
CA PRO A 218 -11.64 -24.52 -7.41
C PRO A 218 -12.32 -25.56 -6.53
N LEU A 219 -11.61 -26.65 -6.21
CA LEU A 219 -12.13 -27.77 -5.42
C LEU A 219 -12.08 -27.48 -3.92
N LEU A 220 -11.18 -26.61 -3.49
CA LEU A 220 -10.98 -26.22 -2.10
C LEU A 220 -11.58 -24.86 -1.77
N ALA A 221 -12.07 -24.13 -2.79
CA ALA A 221 -12.65 -22.79 -2.62
C ALA A 221 -13.88 -22.82 -1.71
N GLY A 222 -13.93 -21.90 -0.75
CA GLY A 222 -15.07 -21.75 0.15
C GLY A 222 -15.18 -22.80 1.26
N LEU A 223 -14.24 -23.74 1.37
CA LEU A 223 -14.24 -24.68 2.50
C LEU A 223 -13.87 -23.93 3.79
N PRO A 224 -14.66 -24.11 4.87
CA PRO A 224 -14.40 -23.44 6.13
C PRO A 224 -13.02 -23.81 6.69
N GLY A 225 -12.21 -22.81 7.01
CA GLY A 225 -10.90 -22.99 7.61
C GLY A 225 -9.75 -23.29 6.64
N VAL A 226 -10.02 -23.50 5.36
CA VAL A 226 -8.95 -23.57 4.35
C VAL A 226 -8.47 -22.16 4.04
N ILE A 227 -7.16 -21.91 4.24
CA ILE A 227 -6.49 -20.66 3.96
C ILE A 227 -5.46 -20.90 2.87
N VAL A 228 -5.45 -20.06 1.85
CA VAL A 228 -4.45 -20.11 0.78
C VAL A 228 -3.73 -18.78 0.74
N THR A 229 -2.43 -18.81 0.94
CA THR A 229 -1.59 -17.61 0.94
C THR A 229 -0.58 -17.68 -0.20
N PRO A 230 -0.64 -16.81 -1.21
CA PRO A 230 0.38 -16.73 -2.23
C PRO A 230 1.64 -16.08 -1.65
N GLN A 231 2.79 -16.70 -1.89
CA GLN A 231 4.10 -16.18 -1.55
C GLN A 231 4.92 -15.99 -2.83
N ALA A 232 5.39 -14.78 -3.07
CA ALA A 232 6.25 -14.49 -4.22
C ALA A 232 7.57 -15.27 -4.11
N ASP A 233 7.99 -15.91 -5.20
CA ASP A 233 9.18 -16.73 -5.27
C ASP A 233 9.77 -16.72 -6.69
N LEU A 234 10.92 -17.39 -6.85
CA LEU A 234 11.54 -17.69 -8.14
C LEU A 234 11.30 -19.15 -8.48
N LEU A 235 10.65 -19.38 -9.60
CA LEU A 235 10.30 -20.72 -10.06
C LEU A 235 11.22 -21.16 -11.22
N PRO A 236 11.77 -22.37 -11.19
CA PRO A 236 12.53 -22.89 -12.31
C PRO A 236 11.64 -23.07 -13.54
N THR A 237 12.14 -22.67 -14.70
CA THR A 237 11.45 -22.87 -15.98
C THR A 237 11.50 -24.34 -16.43
N ASN A 238 12.47 -25.10 -15.93
CA ASN A 238 12.62 -26.54 -16.14
C ASN A 238 13.19 -27.20 -14.89
N ASP A 239 12.43 -28.04 -14.23
CA ASP A 239 12.81 -28.73 -12.99
C ASP A 239 13.93 -29.73 -13.16
N ARG A 240 14.18 -30.21 -14.39
CA ARG A 240 15.25 -31.17 -14.71
C ARG A 240 16.58 -30.51 -15.05
N PHE A 241 16.56 -29.18 -15.28
CA PHE A 241 17.78 -28.45 -15.62
C PHE A 241 18.56 -28.08 -14.36
N ALA A 242 19.68 -28.73 -14.16
CA ALA A 242 20.65 -28.46 -13.08
C ALA A 242 19.98 -28.21 -11.69
N PRO A 243 19.09 -29.08 -11.20
CA PRO A 243 18.19 -28.73 -10.07
C PRO A 243 18.96 -28.33 -8.80
N ALA A 244 20.09 -28.96 -8.51
CA ALA A 244 20.94 -28.62 -7.35
C ALA A 244 21.53 -27.21 -7.49
N ILE A 245 22.08 -26.88 -8.67
CA ILE A 245 22.67 -25.55 -8.96
C ILE A 245 21.60 -24.49 -8.92
N ILE A 246 20.47 -24.71 -9.58
CA ILE A 246 19.35 -23.76 -9.63
C ILE A 246 18.79 -23.48 -8.22
N THR A 247 18.72 -24.51 -7.36
CA THR A 247 18.30 -24.34 -5.97
C THR A 247 19.23 -23.42 -5.17
N GLU A 248 20.55 -23.60 -5.31
CA GLU A 248 21.53 -22.76 -4.61
C GLU A 248 21.58 -21.33 -5.19
N VAL A 249 21.49 -21.20 -6.51
CA VAL A 249 21.36 -19.87 -7.17
C VAL A 249 20.15 -19.14 -6.66
N ARG A 250 18.98 -19.79 -6.62
CA ARG A 250 17.74 -19.17 -6.10
C ARG A 250 17.92 -18.64 -4.68
N LYS A 251 18.53 -19.41 -3.78
CA LYS A 251 18.80 -18.97 -2.41
C LYS A 251 19.73 -17.76 -2.35
N ALA A 252 20.73 -17.73 -3.23
CA ALA A 252 21.75 -16.69 -3.22
C ALA A 252 21.25 -15.35 -3.79
N VAL A 253 20.30 -15.37 -4.73
CA VAL A 253 19.93 -14.17 -5.50
C VAL A 253 18.51 -13.66 -5.22
N ILE A 254 17.73 -14.36 -4.40
CA ILE A 254 16.29 -14.05 -4.23
C ILE A 254 16.07 -12.63 -3.74
N ASP A 255 16.94 -12.12 -2.88
CA ASP A 255 16.86 -10.78 -2.31
C ASP A 255 17.38 -9.69 -3.26
N ASP A 256 18.28 -10.05 -4.20
CA ASP A 256 18.88 -9.13 -5.17
C ASP A 256 17.97 -8.87 -6.38
N LEU A 257 16.95 -9.68 -6.57
CA LEU A 257 16.00 -9.57 -7.69
C LEU A 257 14.78 -8.74 -7.38
N ASP A 258 14.64 -8.24 -6.15
CA ASP A 258 13.61 -7.29 -5.78
C ASP A 258 14.00 -5.89 -6.27
N GLY A 259 13.14 -5.28 -7.09
CA GLY A 259 13.34 -3.92 -7.54
C GLY A 259 12.90 -2.89 -6.48
N GLU A 260 12.88 -1.64 -6.89
CA GLU A 260 12.35 -0.55 -6.05
C GLU A 260 10.81 -0.50 -6.14
N ALA A 261 10.14 -0.60 -4.99
CA ALA A 261 8.68 -0.51 -4.94
C ALA A 261 8.19 0.88 -5.36
N GLY A 262 7.22 0.90 -6.25
CA GLY A 262 6.42 2.07 -6.56
C GLY A 262 5.36 2.34 -5.49
N TRP A 263 4.61 3.40 -5.71
CA TRP A 263 3.47 3.76 -4.87
C TRP A 263 2.53 4.70 -5.62
N ARG A 264 1.28 4.70 -5.21
CA ARG A 264 0.27 5.62 -5.73
C ARG A 264 -0.65 6.11 -4.62
N VAL A 265 -1.19 7.29 -4.79
CA VAL A 265 -2.32 7.81 -4.00
C VAL A 265 -3.54 7.75 -4.89
N VAL A 266 -4.57 7.13 -4.41
CA VAL A 266 -5.87 7.02 -5.09
C VAL A 266 -6.94 7.73 -4.29
N SER A 267 -7.95 8.26 -4.97
CA SER A 267 -9.21 8.59 -4.33
C SER A 267 -10.09 7.33 -4.29
N VAL A 268 -10.66 7.06 -3.14
CA VAL A 268 -11.58 5.94 -2.93
C VAL A 268 -12.89 6.43 -2.37
N ASN A 269 -13.97 5.74 -2.69
CA ASN A 269 -15.27 5.97 -2.07
C ASN A 269 -15.42 5.12 -0.78
N LYS A 270 -16.55 5.25 -0.08
CA LYS A 270 -16.78 4.60 1.24
C LYS A 270 -16.65 3.07 1.24
N ASN A 271 -16.76 2.41 0.09
CA ASN A 271 -16.57 0.95 -0.04
C ASN A 271 -15.15 0.58 -0.51
N SER A 272 -14.18 1.50 -0.42
CA SER A 272 -12.78 1.34 -0.84
C SER A 272 -12.60 1.01 -2.32
N SER A 273 -13.61 1.32 -3.16
CA SER A 273 -13.45 1.22 -4.62
C SER A 273 -12.70 2.44 -5.15
N ASP A 274 -11.71 2.19 -6.01
CA ASP A 274 -10.93 3.22 -6.67
C ASP A 274 -11.81 4.09 -7.57
N VAL A 275 -11.59 5.41 -7.50
CA VAL A 275 -12.25 6.38 -8.36
C VAL A 275 -11.24 7.00 -9.31
N ASP A 276 -10.12 7.51 -8.80
CA ASP A 276 -9.08 8.16 -9.62
C ASP A 276 -7.69 7.94 -9.01
N VAL A 277 -6.66 7.90 -9.86
CA VAL A 277 -5.25 7.93 -9.44
C VAL A 277 -4.82 9.39 -9.40
N LEU A 278 -4.48 9.87 -8.20
CA LEU A 278 -4.12 11.27 -7.97
C LEU A 278 -2.63 11.53 -8.21
N THR A 279 -1.80 10.56 -7.88
CA THR A 279 -0.36 10.52 -8.18
C THR A 279 0.14 9.10 -8.20
N GLU A 280 1.21 8.87 -8.97
CA GLU A 280 1.84 7.56 -9.09
C GLU A 280 3.35 7.73 -9.28
N VAL A 281 4.10 6.88 -8.59
CA VAL A 281 5.52 6.64 -8.81
C VAL A 281 5.66 5.17 -9.17
N ALA A 282 5.96 4.90 -10.43
CA ALA A 282 6.04 3.53 -10.94
C ALA A 282 7.13 2.73 -10.22
N ALA A 283 6.85 1.46 -9.99
CA ALA A 283 7.85 0.51 -9.51
C ALA A 283 8.97 0.33 -10.54
N LYS A 284 10.20 0.17 -10.07
CA LYS A 284 11.36 -0.10 -10.93
C LYS A 284 11.79 -1.55 -10.74
N PRO A 285 11.68 -2.41 -11.76
CA PRO A 285 12.18 -3.79 -11.66
C PRO A 285 13.70 -3.80 -11.48
N ALA A 286 14.21 -4.78 -10.77
CA ALA A 286 15.64 -5.05 -10.75
C ALA A 286 16.13 -5.54 -12.13
N PRO A 287 17.41 -5.38 -12.48
CA PRO A 287 17.98 -5.99 -13.67
C PRO A 287 18.05 -7.53 -13.51
N SER A 288 17.83 -8.25 -14.61
CA SER A 288 18.01 -9.70 -14.63
C SER A 288 19.47 -10.09 -14.33
N ILE A 289 19.64 -11.19 -13.58
CA ILE A 289 20.96 -11.74 -13.29
C ILE A 289 21.30 -12.76 -14.38
N SER A 290 22.51 -12.66 -14.95
CA SER A 290 23.02 -13.62 -15.92
C SER A 290 24.04 -14.55 -15.25
N LEU A 291 23.82 -15.87 -15.38
CA LEU A 291 24.70 -16.89 -14.92
C LEU A 291 25.75 -17.18 -16.01
N THR A 292 26.88 -17.71 -15.61
CA THR A 292 27.89 -18.29 -16.53
C THR A 292 27.57 -19.72 -16.94
N LEU A 293 26.42 -20.25 -16.53
CA LEU A 293 25.97 -21.61 -16.83
C LEU A 293 25.55 -21.70 -18.30
N ASP A 294 26.17 -22.60 -19.04
CA ASP A 294 25.81 -22.91 -20.42
C ASP A 294 24.86 -24.10 -20.46
N ARG A 295 23.69 -23.91 -21.09
CA ARG A 295 22.65 -24.94 -21.16
C ARG A 295 23.07 -26.17 -21.91
N GLY A 296 23.85 -26.02 -22.99
CA GLY A 296 24.33 -27.15 -23.81
C GLY A 296 25.31 -28.00 -23.03
N VAL A 297 26.31 -27.36 -22.39
CA VAL A 297 27.32 -28.05 -21.57
C VAL A 297 26.66 -28.73 -20.37
N GLN A 298 25.74 -28.03 -19.68
CA GLN A 298 25.05 -28.58 -18.52
C GLN A 298 24.19 -29.81 -18.88
N ASN A 299 23.41 -29.74 -19.96
CA ASN A 299 22.60 -30.86 -20.41
C ASN A 299 23.48 -32.06 -20.83
N ALA A 300 24.59 -31.82 -21.52
CA ALA A 300 25.55 -32.89 -21.90
C ALA A 300 26.14 -33.56 -20.67
N ALA A 301 26.56 -32.78 -19.67
CA ALA A 301 27.11 -33.31 -18.42
C ALA A 301 26.04 -34.13 -17.65
N GLN A 302 24.83 -33.64 -17.55
CA GLN A 302 23.72 -34.30 -16.85
C GLN A 302 23.33 -35.62 -17.52
N ASN A 303 23.20 -35.64 -18.85
CA ASN A 303 22.91 -36.85 -19.62
C ASN A 303 24.01 -37.89 -19.50
N ALA A 304 25.28 -37.48 -19.40
CA ALA A 304 26.40 -38.38 -19.21
C ALA A 304 26.36 -39.07 -17.82
N VAL A 305 25.91 -38.39 -16.80
CA VAL A 305 25.72 -38.94 -15.43
C VAL A 305 24.49 -39.84 -15.38
N ASP A 306 23.36 -39.40 -15.93
CA ASP A 306 22.08 -40.15 -15.90
C ASP A 306 22.15 -41.45 -16.73
N GLY A 307 23.04 -41.52 -17.72
CA GLY A 307 23.26 -42.71 -18.54
C GLY A 307 24.19 -43.80 -17.93
N GLN A 308 24.65 -43.55 -16.68
CA GLN A 308 25.58 -44.49 -15.99
C GLN A 308 24.93 -45.31 -14.88
N TRP A 309 23.57 -45.25 -14.71
CA TRP A 309 22.82 -46.01 -13.68
C TRP A 309 21.78 -46.93 -14.27
#